data_25a92473bfd18dbd455f6dc49ba5e17e
#
_entry.id   25a92473bfd18dbd455f6dc49ba5e17e
#
_cell.length_a   1.000
_cell.length_b   1.000
_cell.length_c   1.000
_cell.angle_alpha   90.00
_cell.angle_beta   90.00
_cell.angle_gamma   90.00
#
_symmetry.space_group_name_H-M   'P 1'
#
loop_
_entity.id
_entity.type
_entity.pdbx_description
1 polymer ?
#
loop_
_entity_poly.entity_id
_entity_poly.type
_entity_poly.pdbx_seq_one_letter_code
_entity_poly.pdbx_strand_id
1 'polypeptide(L)'
;MKIRQATYEDIEALMEIFAAAKQIMRASGNMHQWNDGYPSREVVMRDIDRGHCYVMCQAAGVDESQAAGTECAGQAESIIGTMALIPGPDPTYSYIEGEWPGDEPYYVIHRIATAAPGRNVAKRMYDWAFEHILENGCNVIRIDTHRDNCIMKHILTKYGFKMCGVIYLADGAQRDAYYLKSIPTA
;
A
#
# COMPACT_ATOMS: atom_id res chain seq x y z
N MET A 1 11.50 -10.90 7.97
CA MET A 1 10.72 -9.68 7.68
C MET A 1 9.43 -9.72 8.50
N LYS A 2 9.04 -8.59 9.10
CA LYS A 2 7.85 -8.47 9.96
C LYS A 2 7.04 -7.25 9.51
N ILE A 3 5.72 -7.34 9.56
CA ILE A 3 4.84 -6.18 9.38
C ILE A 3 4.24 -5.81 10.73
N ARG A 4 4.22 -4.51 11.03
CA ARG A 4 3.63 -3.93 12.23
C ARG A 4 2.97 -2.59 11.92
N GLN A 5 2.14 -2.11 12.84
CA GLN A 5 1.69 -0.73 12.77
C GLN A 5 2.88 0.23 12.90
N ALA A 6 2.82 1.33 12.18
CA ALA A 6 3.78 2.41 12.27
C ALA A 6 3.56 3.23 13.54
N THR A 7 4.63 3.83 14.03
CA THR A 7 4.64 4.78 15.14
C THR A 7 5.18 6.14 14.69
N TYR A 8 5.09 7.16 15.53
CA TYR A 8 5.69 8.48 15.24
C TYR A 8 7.20 8.44 15.03
N GLU A 9 7.89 7.46 15.60
CA GLU A 9 9.33 7.26 15.44
C GLU A 9 9.69 6.84 14.01
N ASP A 10 8.73 6.27 13.26
CA ASP A 10 8.95 5.80 11.89
C ASP A 10 8.82 6.90 10.85
N ILE A 11 8.30 8.08 11.20
CA ILE A 11 7.87 9.12 10.24
C ILE A 11 9.01 9.54 9.31
N GLU A 12 10.23 9.73 9.82
CA GLU A 12 11.35 10.17 8.97
C GLU A 12 11.67 9.11 7.91
N ALA A 13 11.75 7.84 8.30
CA ALA A 13 11.98 6.73 7.37
C ALA A 13 10.83 6.60 6.34
N LEU A 14 9.59 6.82 6.77
CA LEU A 14 8.43 6.81 5.88
C LEU A 14 8.52 7.93 4.82
N MET A 15 8.89 9.13 5.23
CA MET A 15 9.03 10.27 4.31
C MET A 15 10.17 10.03 3.30
N GLU A 16 11.27 9.40 3.69
CA GLU A 16 12.34 8.99 2.79
C GLU A 16 11.86 7.95 1.77
N ILE A 17 11.10 6.94 2.21
CA ILE A 17 10.51 5.92 1.33
C ILE A 17 9.56 6.57 0.31
N PHE A 18 8.71 7.50 0.73
CA PHE A 18 7.82 8.21 -0.19
C PHE A 18 8.60 9.10 -1.18
N ALA A 19 9.67 9.74 -0.75
CA ALA A 19 10.54 10.52 -1.64
C ALA A 19 11.18 9.62 -2.72
N ALA A 20 11.71 8.46 -2.33
CA ALA A 20 12.28 7.48 -3.26
C ALA A 20 11.21 6.94 -4.23
N ALA A 21 10.01 6.60 -3.73
CA ALA A 21 8.92 6.11 -4.56
C ALA A 21 8.47 7.16 -5.60
N LYS A 22 8.43 8.45 -5.23
CA LYS A 22 8.16 9.54 -6.19
C LYS A 22 9.19 9.60 -7.32
N GLN A 23 10.47 9.42 -7.00
CA GLN A 23 11.53 9.40 -8.02
C GLN A 23 11.33 8.23 -8.99
N ILE A 24 11.00 7.03 -8.48
CA ILE A 24 10.72 5.85 -9.31
C ILE A 24 9.51 6.09 -10.20
N MET A 25 8.42 6.64 -9.66
CA MET A 25 7.23 6.98 -10.43
C MET A 25 7.55 7.95 -11.58
N ARG A 26 8.28 9.02 -11.32
CA ARG A 26 8.68 9.99 -12.34
C ARG A 26 9.58 9.37 -13.40
N ALA A 27 10.55 8.55 -13.01
CA ALA A 27 11.42 7.84 -13.94
C ALA A 27 10.65 6.86 -14.86
N SER A 28 9.50 6.36 -14.40
CA SER A 28 8.62 5.48 -15.18
C SER A 28 7.51 6.22 -15.97
N GLY A 29 7.55 7.56 -16.03
CA GLY A 29 6.59 8.37 -16.77
C GLY A 29 5.35 8.80 -15.99
N ASN A 30 5.20 8.39 -14.73
CA ASN A 30 4.10 8.82 -13.87
C ASN A 30 4.45 10.15 -13.19
N MET A 31 4.20 11.25 -13.92
CA MET A 31 4.60 12.61 -13.48
C MET A 31 3.61 13.28 -12.55
N HIS A 32 2.36 12.79 -12.50
CA HIS A 32 1.23 13.51 -11.91
C HIS A 32 0.68 12.88 -10.63
N GLN A 33 1.11 11.68 -10.27
CA GLN A 33 0.73 11.07 -8.98
C GLN A 33 1.64 11.58 -7.85
N TRP A 34 1.05 11.85 -6.71
CA TRP A 34 1.75 12.33 -5.52
C TRP A 34 2.49 13.65 -5.72
N ASN A 35 1.84 14.61 -6.36
CA ASN A 35 2.33 15.99 -6.49
C ASN A 35 2.06 16.80 -5.21
N ASP A 36 2.51 18.05 -5.20
CA ASP A 36 2.21 19.07 -4.19
C ASP A 36 2.50 18.62 -2.74
N GLY A 37 3.61 17.91 -2.56
CA GLY A 37 4.03 17.45 -1.23
C GLY A 37 3.29 16.21 -0.71
N TYR A 38 2.35 15.63 -1.49
CA TYR A 38 1.65 14.41 -1.06
C TYR A 38 2.53 13.15 -1.23
N PRO A 39 2.43 12.14 -0.33
CA PRO A 39 1.81 12.24 0.98
C PRO A 39 2.57 13.21 1.88
N SER A 40 1.84 14.11 2.55
CA SER A 40 2.46 15.01 3.52
C SER A 40 2.68 14.29 4.86
N ARG A 41 3.53 14.89 5.71
CA ARG A 41 3.76 14.40 7.07
C ARG A 41 2.46 14.30 7.86
N GLU A 42 1.55 15.28 7.72
CA GLU A 42 0.26 15.33 8.42
C GLU A 42 -0.67 14.20 7.97
N VAL A 43 -0.61 13.81 6.70
CA VAL A 43 -1.35 12.65 6.19
C VAL A 43 -0.83 11.36 6.82
N VAL A 44 0.48 11.20 6.87
CA VAL A 44 1.12 10.01 7.49
C VAL A 44 0.81 9.95 8.99
N MET A 45 0.92 11.07 9.71
CA MET A 45 0.57 11.15 11.13
C MET A 45 -0.89 10.76 11.38
N ARG A 46 -1.81 11.25 10.56
CA ARG A 46 -3.24 10.88 10.64
C ARG A 46 -3.47 9.39 10.43
N ASP A 47 -2.74 8.77 9.52
CA ASP A 47 -2.83 7.32 9.31
C ASP A 47 -2.28 6.54 10.51
N ILE A 48 -1.21 7.03 11.14
CA ILE A 48 -0.66 6.45 12.36
C ILE A 48 -1.65 6.59 13.53
N ASP A 49 -2.22 7.78 13.75
CA ASP A 49 -3.19 8.04 14.82
C ASP A 49 -4.42 7.14 14.74
N ARG A 50 -4.82 6.78 13.51
CA ARG A 50 -5.96 5.89 13.27
C ARG A 50 -5.61 4.41 13.29
N GLY A 51 -4.32 4.08 13.45
CA GLY A 51 -3.84 2.69 13.39
C GLY A 51 -3.87 2.08 11.98
N HIS A 52 -3.93 2.92 10.94
CA HIS A 52 -4.05 2.47 9.55
C HIS A 52 -2.71 2.40 8.81
N CYS A 53 -1.63 2.97 9.35
CA CYS A 53 -0.31 2.94 8.75
C CYS A 53 0.46 1.70 9.18
N TYR A 54 0.95 0.94 8.22
CA TYR A 54 1.74 -0.28 8.46
C TYR A 54 3.09 -0.19 7.78
N VAL A 55 4.10 -0.75 8.44
CA VAL A 55 5.49 -0.82 7.95
C VAL A 55 5.96 -2.25 7.88
N MET A 56 6.71 -2.56 6.83
CA MET A 56 7.47 -3.82 6.75
C MET A 56 8.90 -3.56 7.17
N CYS A 57 9.34 -4.29 8.20
CA CYS A 57 10.66 -4.20 8.77
C CYS A 57 11.52 -5.41 8.39
N GLN A 58 12.81 -5.16 8.21
CA GLN A 58 13.84 -6.18 8.03
C GLN A 58 14.91 -5.97 9.11
N ALA A 59 15.44 -7.04 9.71
CA ALA A 59 16.59 -6.95 10.61
C ALA A 59 17.79 -6.36 9.86
N ALA A 60 18.47 -5.40 10.46
CA ALA A 60 19.66 -4.81 9.86
C ALA A 60 20.78 -5.86 9.74
N GLY A 61 21.39 -5.97 8.56
CA GLY A 61 22.54 -6.85 8.33
C GLY A 61 22.24 -8.28 7.87
N VAL A 62 20.96 -8.65 7.62
CA VAL A 62 20.62 -9.99 7.09
C VAL A 62 20.42 -9.90 5.58
N ASP A 63 21.39 -10.40 4.83
CA ASP A 63 21.19 -10.77 3.43
C ASP A 63 20.36 -12.06 3.40
N GLU A 64 19.29 -12.13 2.62
CA GLU A 64 18.33 -13.26 2.60
C GLU A 64 18.97 -14.63 2.28
N SER A 65 20.24 -14.65 1.88
CA SER A 65 20.98 -15.89 1.59
C SER A 65 21.43 -16.66 2.85
N GLN A 66 21.26 -16.10 4.08
CA GLN A 66 21.75 -16.73 5.32
C GLN A 66 20.72 -16.82 6.47
N ALA A 67 19.45 -16.64 6.22
CA ALA A 67 18.42 -16.69 7.27
C ALA A 67 17.97 -18.12 7.58
N ALA A 68 18.77 -18.86 8.33
CA ALA A 68 18.32 -20.03 9.08
C ALA A 68 18.65 -19.81 10.57
N GLY A 69 17.62 -19.43 11.33
CA GLY A 69 17.53 -19.67 12.76
C GLY A 69 18.49 -18.93 13.70
N THR A 70 18.25 -17.63 13.92
CA THR A 70 18.70 -17.01 15.19
C THR A 70 17.76 -15.85 15.53
N GLU A 71 17.08 -15.91 16.66
CA GLU A 71 16.37 -14.78 17.25
C GLU A 71 17.42 -13.74 17.66
N CYS A 72 17.53 -12.65 16.90
CA CYS A 72 18.41 -11.53 17.22
C CYS A 72 17.66 -10.51 18.06
N ALA A 73 17.70 -10.65 19.36
CA ALA A 73 17.36 -9.58 20.29
C ALA A 73 18.41 -8.46 20.17
N GLY A 74 18.00 -7.26 19.71
CA GLY A 74 18.81 -6.04 19.80
C GLY A 74 19.40 -5.49 18.48
N GLN A 75 19.06 -6.03 17.30
CA GLN A 75 19.47 -5.39 16.03
C GLN A 75 18.47 -4.32 15.60
N ALA A 76 18.99 -3.17 15.17
CA ALA A 76 18.18 -2.09 14.62
C ALA A 76 17.38 -2.61 13.40
N GLU A 77 16.06 -2.47 13.43
CA GLU A 77 15.18 -2.81 12.30
C GLU A 77 15.25 -1.69 11.26
N SER A 78 15.37 -2.03 9.98
CA SER A 78 15.20 -1.08 8.88
C SER A 78 13.82 -1.22 8.25
N ILE A 79 13.14 -0.11 8.01
CA ILE A 79 11.85 -0.10 7.29
C ILE A 79 12.14 -0.20 5.79
N ILE A 80 11.53 -1.18 5.15
CA ILE A 80 11.74 -1.47 3.72
C ILE A 80 10.47 -1.28 2.88
N GLY A 81 9.34 -1.05 3.51
CA GLY A 81 8.07 -0.77 2.83
C GLY A 81 7.03 -0.22 3.78
N THR A 82 6.03 0.44 3.22
CA THR A 82 4.89 1.01 3.95
C THR A 82 3.62 0.95 3.13
N MET A 83 2.47 0.93 3.80
CA MET A 83 1.15 1.13 3.22
C MET A 83 0.18 1.68 4.26
N ALA A 84 -0.85 2.36 3.81
CA ALA A 84 -2.04 2.59 4.61
C ALA A 84 -3.13 1.59 4.21
N LEU A 85 -3.60 0.80 5.17
CA LEU A 85 -4.71 -0.16 5.02
C LEU A 85 -5.89 0.35 5.83
N ILE A 86 -6.91 0.84 5.14
CA ILE A 86 -8.00 1.64 5.73
C ILE A 86 -9.33 0.91 5.54
N PRO A 87 -10.11 0.66 6.60
CA PRO A 87 -11.45 0.13 6.45
C PRO A 87 -12.36 1.15 5.75
N GLY A 88 -13.17 0.69 4.78
CA GLY A 88 -14.17 1.52 4.12
C GLY A 88 -15.34 1.90 5.04
N PRO A 89 -16.24 2.78 4.57
CA PRO A 89 -16.25 3.33 3.22
C PRO A 89 -15.26 4.49 3.01
N ASP A 90 -14.63 4.54 1.83
CA ASP A 90 -13.84 5.69 1.41
C ASP A 90 -14.74 6.68 0.65
N PRO A 91 -14.80 7.97 1.05
CA PRO A 91 -15.65 8.95 0.38
C PRO A 91 -15.36 9.12 -1.12
N THR A 92 -14.11 8.94 -1.55
CA THR A 92 -13.73 9.05 -2.97
C THR A 92 -14.28 7.91 -3.82
N TYR A 93 -14.69 6.80 -3.20
CA TYR A 93 -15.23 5.63 -3.87
C TYR A 93 -16.77 5.61 -3.92
N SER A 94 -17.42 6.66 -3.42
CA SER A 94 -18.88 6.81 -3.44
C SER A 94 -19.43 7.04 -4.86
N TYR A 95 -18.64 7.61 -5.76
CA TYR A 95 -18.94 7.78 -7.18
C TYR A 95 -17.87 7.12 -8.04
N ILE A 96 -18.28 6.36 -9.04
CA ILE A 96 -17.41 5.71 -10.02
C ILE A 96 -18.03 5.79 -11.41
N GLU A 97 -17.26 6.21 -12.40
CA GLU A 97 -17.60 5.97 -13.81
C GLU A 97 -17.25 4.52 -14.16
N GLY A 98 -18.23 3.65 -14.08
CA GLY A 98 -18.12 2.20 -14.10
C GLY A 98 -18.97 1.60 -13.00
N GLU A 99 -18.57 0.45 -12.48
CA GLU A 99 -19.34 -0.26 -11.47
C GLU A 99 -18.43 -1.04 -10.54
N TRP A 100 -18.66 -0.92 -9.23
CA TRP A 100 -18.09 -1.83 -8.24
C TRP A 100 -18.80 -3.18 -8.31
N PRO A 101 -18.07 -4.33 -8.31
CA PRO A 101 -18.68 -5.66 -8.43
C PRO A 101 -19.59 -6.07 -7.27
N GLY A 102 -19.62 -5.32 -6.17
CA GLY A 102 -20.47 -5.57 -5.02
C GLY A 102 -20.40 -4.46 -3.98
N ASP A 103 -21.32 -4.52 -3.01
CA ASP A 103 -21.50 -3.54 -1.93
C ASP A 103 -20.99 -4.05 -0.58
N GLU A 104 -20.23 -5.14 -0.58
CA GLU A 104 -19.70 -5.72 0.66
C GLU A 104 -18.73 -4.73 1.36
N PRO A 105 -18.56 -4.86 2.67
CA PRO A 105 -17.50 -4.17 3.39
C PRO A 105 -16.14 -4.45 2.72
N TYR A 106 -15.30 -3.42 2.65
CA TYR A 106 -14.02 -3.51 1.99
C TYR A 106 -12.94 -2.73 2.74
N TYR A 107 -11.69 -3.05 2.47
CA TYR A 107 -10.55 -2.23 2.83
C TYR A 107 -9.97 -1.54 1.60
N VAL A 108 -9.31 -0.41 1.84
CA VAL A 108 -8.58 0.33 0.80
C VAL A 108 -7.10 0.31 1.13
N ILE A 109 -6.28 -0.01 0.13
CA ILE A 109 -4.83 0.18 0.23
C ILE A 109 -4.47 1.52 -0.41
N HIS A 110 -3.97 2.43 0.40
CA HIS A 110 -3.42 3.71 -0.01
C HIS A 110 -1.93 3.79 0.30
N ARG A 111 -1.22 4.66 -0.41
CA ARG A 111 0.17 5.05 -0.10
C ARG A 111 1.14 3.88 0.06
N ILE A 112 0.93 2.80 -0.72
CA ILE A 112 1.88 1.70 -0.73
C ILE A 112 3.17 2.11 -1.42
N ALA A 113 4.29 1.94 -0.75
CA ALA A 113 5.63 2.27 -1.24
C ALA A 113 6.68 1.33 -0.66
N THR A 114 7.80 1.16 -1.39
CA THR A 114 8.92 0.34 -0.97
C THR A 114 10.22 1.12 -1.07
N ALA A 115 11.16 0.87 -0.15
CA ALA A 115 12.45 1.57 -0.10
C ALA A 115 13.33 1.27 -1.33
N ALA A 116 13.21 0.06 -1.89
CA ALA A 116 13.94 -0.35 -3.08
C ALA A 116 13.12 -1.34 -3.91
N PRO A 117 13.21 -1.29 -5.25
CA PRO A 117 12.57 -2.28 -6.11
C PRO A 117 13.25 -3.65 -5.99
N GLY A 118 12.50 -4.73 -6.22
CA GLY A 118 13.02 -6.06 -6.50
C GLY A 118 12.89 -7.10 -5.39
N ARG A 119 12.77 -6.78 -4.14
CA ARG A 119 12.77 -7.76 -3.03
C ARG A 119 11.41 -8.39 -2.70
N ASN A 120 10.47 -8.41 -3.63
CA ASN A 120 9.09 -8.88 -3.39
C ASN A 120 8.38 -8.21 -2.19
N VAL A 121 8.88 -7.04 -1.74
CA VAL A 121 8.34 -6.31 -0.58
C VAL A 121 6.86 -5.97 -0.81
N ALA A 122 6.53 -5.39 -1.95
CA ALA A 122 5.14 -5.08 -2.29
C ALA A 122 4.26 -6.34 -2.29
N LYS A 123 4.77 -7.45 -2.85
CA LYS A 123 4.06 -8.74 -2.82
C LYS A 123 3.72 -9.15 -1.39
N ARG A 124 4.71 -9.20 -0.52
CA ARG A 124 4.53 -9.61 0.88
C ARG A 124 3.58 -8.69 1.63
N MET A 125 3.59 -7.38 1.31
CA MET A 125 2.65 -6.42 1.90
C MET A 125 1.21 -6.67 1.45
N TYR A 126 0.99 -7.01 0.17
CA TYR A 126 -0.34 -7.39 -0.32
C TYR A 126 -0.80 -8.70 0.30
N ASP A 127 0.07 -9.74 0.33
CA ASP A 127 -0.28 -11.04 0.94
C ASP A 127 -0.72 -10.82 2.40
N TRP A 128 0.08 -10.09 3.18
CA TRP A 128 -0.25 -9.76 4.57
C TRP A 128 -1.54 -8.95 4.70
N ALA A 129 -1.76 -7.96 3.81
CA ALA A 129 -2.99 -7.16 3.84
C ALA A 129 -4.24 -8.04 3.64
N PHE A 130 -4.17 -9.03 2.73
CA PHE A 130 -5.26 -9.97 2.54
C PHE A 130 -5.48 -10.85 3.76
N GLU A 131 -4.42 -11.41 4.36
CA GLU A 131 -4.53 -12.19 5.60
C GLU A 131 -5.16 -11.34 6.72
N HIS A 132 -4.67 -10.12 6.91
CA HIS A 132 -5.14 -9.21 7.93
C HIS A 132 -6.63 -8.85 7.78
N ILE A 133 -7.11 -8.53 6.57
CA ILE A 133 -8.52 -8.21 6.37
C ILE A 133 -9.42 -9.43 6.55
N LEU A 134 -8.96 -10.64 6.18
CA LEU A 134 -9.69 -11.89 6.42
C LEU A 134 -9.86 -12.16 7.92
N GLU A 135 -8.81 -11.95 8.73
CA GLU A 135 -8.88 -12.04 10.19
C GLU A 135 -9.89 -11.03 10.79
N ASN A 136 -10.11 -9.90 10.12
CA ASN A 136 -11.09 -8.89 10.50
C ASN A 136 -12.47 -9.07 9.83
N GLY A 137 -12.75 -10.26 9.27
CA GLY A 137 -14.05 -10.60 8.70
C GLY A 137 -14.37 -9.94 7.36
N CYS A 138 -13.36 -9.40 6.68
CA CYS A 138 -13.49 -8.79 5.36
C CYS A 138 -12.67 -9.56 4.33
N ASN A 139 -13.13 -9.60 3.07
CA ASN A 139 -12.43 -10.29 2.00
C ASN A 139 -12.31 -9.46 0.71
N VAL A 140 -12.58 -8.17 0.79
CA VAL A 140 -12.55 -7.26 -0.36
C VAL A 140 -11.52 -6.15 -0.15
N ILE A 141 -10.68 -5.95 -1.15
CA ILE A 141 -9.80 -4.79 -1.26
C ILE A 141 -10.18 -3.99 -2.50
N ARG A 142 -10.34 -2.66 -2.32
CA ARG A 142 -10.40 -1.67 -3.38
C ARG A 142 -9.12 -0.86 -3.38
N ILE A 143 -8.68 -0.47 -4.57
CA ILE A 143 -7.46 0.31 -4.76
C ILE A 143 -7.64 1.25 -5.96
N ASP A 144 -7.01 2.41 -5.91
CA ASP A 144 -6.94 3.30 -7.06
C ASP A 144 -5.49 3.67 -7.41
N THR A 145 -5.26 4.01 -8.65
CA THR A 145 -3.96 4.51 -9.09
C THR A 145 -4.09 5.48 -10.27
N HIS A 146 -3.07 6.30 -10.47
CA HIS A 146 -3.02 7.18 -11.64
C HIS A 146 -2.89 6.35 -12.93
N ARG A 147 -3.54 6.80 -14.02
CA ARG A 147 -3.51 6.11 -15.32
C ARG A 147 -2.10 5.84 -15.85
N ASP A 148 -1.14 6.71 -15.53
CA ASP A 148 0.25 6.60 -15.98
C ASP A 148 1.11 5.71 -15.06
N ASN A 149 0.54 5.20 -13.96
CA ASN A 149 1.26 4.31 -13.07
C ASN A 149 1.29 2.87 -13.60
N CYS A 150 2.05 2.66 -14.66
CA CYS A 150 2.17 1.36 -15.31
C CYS A 150 2.71 0.27 -14.37
N ILE A 151 3.60 0.64 -13.44
CA ILE A 151 4.17 -0.29 -12.45
C ILE A 151 3.04 -0.82 -11.55
N MET A 152 2.24 0.07 -10.94
CA MET A 152 1.14 -0.33 -10.08
C MET A 152 0.08 -1.13 -10.85
N LYS A 153 -0.31 -0.68 -12.03
CA LYS A 153 -1.28 -1.39 -12.89
C LYS A 153 -0.82 -2.81 -13.21
N HIS A 154 0.47 -3.00 -13.50
CA HIS A 154 1.05 -4.33 -13.72
C HIS A 154 0.95 -5.20 -12.45
N ILE A 155 1.31 -4.65 -11.29
CA ILE A 155 1.21 -5.34 -10.01
C ILE A 155 -0.23 -5.75 -9.73
N LEU A 156 -1.19 -4.83 -9.83
CA LEU A 156 -2.60 -5.10 -9.57
C LEU A 156 -3.16 -6.19 -10.49
N THR A 157 -2.84 -6.11 -11.79
CA THR A 157 -3.25 -7.15 -12.76
C THR A 157 -2.67 -8.52 -12.40
N LYS A 158 -1.39 -8.57 -12.03
CA LYS A 158 -0.72 -9.81 -11.63
C LYS A 158 -1.34 -10.44 -10.37
N TYR A 159 -1.85 -9.61 -9.46
CA TYR A 159 -2.59 -10.05 -8.27
C TYR A 159 -4.04 -10.47 -8.55
N GLY A 160 -4.53 -10.24 -9.76
CA GLY A 160 -5.90 -10.57 -10.14
C GLY A 160 -6.92 -9.48 -9.80
N PHE A 161 -6.48 -8.27 -9.46
CA PHE A 161 -7.38 -7.14 -9.36
C PHE A 161 -8.02 -6.84 -10.71
N LYS A 162 -9.32 -6.57 -10.69
CA LYS A 162 -10.10 -6.19 -11.87
C LYS A 162 -10.28 -4.68 -11.88
N MET A 163 -10.01 -4.05 -13.01
CA MET A 163 -10.36 -2.64 -13.23
C MET A 163 -11.88 -2.52 -13.30
N CYS A 164 -12.44 -1.59 -12.55
CA CYS A 164 -13.87 -1.39 -12.38
C CYS A 164 -14.38 -0.09 -12.99
N GLY A 165 -13.49 0.86 -13.23
CA GLY A 165 -13.86 2.18 -13.77
C GLY A 165 -12.90 3.27 -13.31
N VAL A 166 -13.41 4.50 -13.28
CA VAL A 166 -12.66 5.70 -12.90
C VAL A 166 -13.33 6.39 -11.71
N ILE A 167 -12.57 6.70 -10.69
CA ILE A 167 -12.99 7.55 -9.58
C ILE A 167 -12.34 8.93 -9.68
N TYR A 168 -12.85 9.88 -8.91
CA TYR A 168 -12.39 11.26 -8.88
C TYR A 168 -11.96 11.65 -7.47
N LEU A 169 -10.76 12.20 -7.35
CA LEU A 169 -10.29 12.80 -6.11
C LEU A 169 -11.01 14.15 -5.88
N ALA A 170 -10.88 14.71 -4.70
CA ALA A 170 -11.51 15.99 -4.33
C ALA A 170 -11.10 17.17 -5.22
N ASP A 171 -9.91 17.11 -5.83
CA ASP A 171 -9.40 18.10 -6.78
C ASP A 171 -9.83 17.81 -8.23
N GLY A 172 -10.66 16.79 -8.45
CA GLY A 172 -11.13 16.36 -9.77
C GLY A 172 -10.15 15.45 -10.53
N ALA A 173 -9.01 15.10 -9.96
CA ALA A 173 -8.05 14.22 -10.60
C ALA A 173 -8.59 12.79 -10.72
N GLN A 174 -8.49 12.23 -11.92
CA GLN A 174 -8.96 10.89 -12.23
C GLN A 174 -8.01 9.81 -11.72
N ARG A 175 -8.58 8.68 -11.27
CA ARG A 175 -7.85 7.48 -10.88
C ARG A 175 -8.53 6.24 -11.45
N ASP A 176 -7.74 5.34 -12.00
CA ASP A 176 -8.21 4.00 -12.39
C ASP A 176 -8.49 3.20 -11.12
N ALA A 177 -9.71 2.70 -10.98
CA ALA A 177 -10.21 2.01 -9.79
C ALA A 177 -10.21 0.49 -9.98
N TYR A 178 -9.75 -0.23 -8.98
CA TYR A 178 -9.56 -1.67 -8.99
C TYR A 178 -10.22 -2.33 -7.80
N TYR A 179 -10.65 -3.57 -8.00
CA TYR A 179 -11.31 -4.39 -7.01
C TYR A 179 -10.74 -5.81 -7.01
N LEU A 180 -10.54 -6.37 -5.84
CA LEU A 180 -10.25 -7.79 -5.68
C LEU A 180 -11.02 -8.33 -4.48
N LYS A 181 -11.74 -9.44 -4.71
CA LYS A 181 -12.34 -10.24 -3.66
C LYS A 181 -11.52 -11.52 -3.49
N SER A 182 -10.94 -11.68 -2.31
CA SER A 182 -10.26 -12.92 -1.95
C SER A 182 -11.29 -14.02 -1.74
N ILE A 183 -11.06 -15.18 -2.34
CA ILE A 183 -11.82 -16.39 -2.01
C ILE A 183 -11.07 -17.02 -0.84
N PRO A 184 -11.71 -17.23 0.33
CA PRO A 184 -11.06 -17.99 1.40
C PRO A 184 -10.63 -19.34 0.83
N THR A 185 -9.36 -19.64 0.88
CA THR A 185 -8.88 -21.01 0.64
C THR A 185 -9.40 -21.87 1.77
N ALA A 186 -10.30 -22.80 1.43
CA ALA A 186 -10.86 -23.78 2.34
C ALA A 186 -9.78 -24.69 2.93
#